data_ae2ce8cf329c4c07b7f38fc135204b92
#
_entry.id   ae2ce8cf329c4c07b7f38fc135204b92
#
_cell.length_a   1.000
_cell.length_b   1.000
_cell.length_c   1.000
_cell.angle_alpha   90.00
_cell.angle_beta   90.00
_cell.angle_gamma   90.00
#
_symmetry.space_group_name_H-M   'P 1'
#
loop_
_entity.id
_entity.type
_entity.pdbx_description
1 polymer ?
#
loop_
_entity_poly.entity_id
_entity_poly.type
_entity_poly.pdbx_seq_one_letter_code
_entity_poly.pdbx_strand_id
1 'polypeptide(L)'
;MATSIIKRSGKKEPYQGYKIEEAIKKAFHSSGTVYNRAIYEEVEAKLGHQDNATVEEIQDLIERALFRCGYFETAKAFITYRFLHKMQREQIAGLYSGNTYVDCKLTVEEYIGQSDWRIAANSNTTYSNAGLINNTAGKVIANYWLDQVYSAREGAAHREGDYHIHDLDCLTGYCAGWSLRNLLNEGFNGVRSRVNSRPPRHFREALGQMANFLGILQSEWAGAQAFSSFDTFLAPYVFKDQADFTLIKKDIRSFVYNLNVPSRWGQSPFTNVTIDWTVPRDLQDQPPFSGGEHLFEGVEDPALLFLAKERGVNSPVSYTH
;
A
#
# COMPACT_ATOMS: atom_id res chain seq x y z
N MET A 1 -6.35 55.12 10.90
CA MET A 1 -5.59 54.00 10.30
C MET A 1 -5.92 52.76 11.09
N ALA A 2 -6.16 51.66 10.43
CA ALA A 2 -6.36 50.37 11.09
C ALA A 2 -5.16 50.07 11.98
N THR A 3 -5.39 49.68 13.23
CA THR A 3 -4.32 49.43 14.19
C THR A 3 -3.98 47.97 14.28
N SER A 4 -4.89 47.08 13.93
CA SER A 4 -4.75 45.62 14.01
C SER A 4 -5.60 44.87 13.00
N ILE A 5 -5.15 43.69 12.66
CA ILE A 5 -5.85 42.73 11.80
C ILE A 5 -6.06 41.40 12.52
N ILE A 6 -7.10 40.69 12.12
CA ILE A 6 -7.38 39.33 12.58
C ILE A 6 -6.88 38.35 11.52
N LYS A 7 -5.91 37.53 11.90
CA LYS A 7 -5.42 36.42 11.07
C LYS A 7 -6.46 35.31 10.98
N ARG A 8 -6.34 34.45 9.95
CA ARG A 8 -7.20 33.25 9.76
C ARG A 8 -7.22 32.30 10.98
N SER A 9 -6.15 32.30 11.78
CA SER A 9 -6.08 31.57 13.05
C SER A 9 -6.84 32.20 14.21
N GLY A 10 -7.54 33.33 13.98
CA GLY A 10 -8.17 34.12 15.03
C GLY A 10 -7.21 35.02 15.81
N LYS A 11 -5.89 34.90 15.58
CA LYS A 11 -4.90 35.71 16.27
C LYS A 11 -4.91 37.17 15.80
N LYS A 12 -4.93 38.11 16.73
CA LYS A 12 -4.83 39.52 16.44
C LYS A 12 -3.36 39.93 16.30
N GLU A 13 -3.03 40.63 15.19
CA GLU A 13 -1.67 41.14 14.93
C GLU A 13 -1.71 42.64 14.53
N PRO A 14 -0.62 43.37 14.74
CA PRO A 14 -0.51 44.75 14.31
C PRO A 14 -0.70 44.86 12.77
N TYR A 15 -1.38 45.89 12.33
CA TYR A 15 -1.55 46.17 10.92
C TYR A 15 -0.21 46.50 10.25
N GLN A 16 0.04 45.93 9.08
CA GLN A 16 1.26 46.10 8.30
C GLN A 16 0.91 46.35 6.83
N GLY A 17 0.66 47.62 6.47
CA GLY A 17 0.22 48.03 5.13
C GLY A 17 1.13 47.60 3.98
N TYR A 18 2.44 47.53 4.24
CA TYR A 18 3.40 47.08 3.21
C TYR A 18 3.10 45.65 2.69
N LYS A 19 2.51 44.77 3.51
CA LYS A 19 2.12 43.42 3.06
C LYS A 19 1.00 43.44 2.05
N ILE A 20 0.07 44.38 2.16
CA ILE A 20 -1.00 44.59 1.21
C ILE A 20 -0.44 45.14 -0.11
N GLU A 21 0.44 46.13 0.00
CA GLU A 21 1.10 46.72 -1.18
C GLU A 21 1.89 45.66 -1.96
N GLU A 22 2.65 44.82 -1.26
CA GLU A 22 3.40 43.70 -1.86
C GLU A 22 2.48 42.69 -2.54
N ALA A 23 1.34 42.34 -1.93
CA ALA A 23 0.39 41.42 -2.53
C ALA A 23 -0.21 41.99 -3.84
N ILE A 24 -0.52 43.28 -3.85
CA ILE A 24 -1.03 43.99 -5.06
C ILE A 24 0.07 44.04 -6.14
N LYS A 25 1.33 44.40 -5.78
CA LYS A 25 2.47 44.41 -6.71
C LYS A 25 2.68 43.06 -7.37
N LYS A 26 2.62 41.97 -6.61
CA LYS A 26 2.73 40.61 -7.15
C LYS A 26 1.63 40.28 -8.15
N ALA A 27 0.39 40.72 -7.89
CA ALA A 27 -0.71 40.53 -8.83
C ALA A 27 -0.49 41.27 -10.17
N PHE A 28 -0.03 42.52 -10.09
CA PHE A 28 0.33 43.29 -11.27
C PHE A 28 1.47 42.65 -12.05
N HIS A 29 2.51 42.21 -11.37
CA HIS A 29 3.62 41.51 -12.00
C HIS A 29 3.17 40.23 -12.72
N SER A 30 2.31 39.42 -12.06
CA SER A 30 1.83 38.15 -12.63
C SER A 30 0.91 38.34 -13.83
N SER A 31 0.21 39.46 -13.93
CA SER A 31 -0.62 39.84 -15.10
C SER A 31 0.14 40.57 -16.22
N GLY A 32 1.43 40.85 -16.02
CA GLY A 32 2.23 41.63 -16.96
C GLY A 32 1.83 43.09 -17.06
N THR A 33 1.07 43.60 -16.09
CA THR A 33 0.56 44.97 -16.09
C THR A 33 1.41 45.88 -15.20
N VAL A 34 1.58 47.14 -15.58
CA VAL A 34 2.33 48.13 -14.81
C VAL A 34 1.60 48.42 -13.49
N TYR A 35 2.33 48.36 -12.38
CA TYR A 35 1.77 48.60 -11.03
C TYR A 35 1.19 50.02 -10.93
N ASN A 36 -0.05 50.10 -10.44
CA ASN A 36 -0.72 51.37 -10.14
C ASN A 36 -0.94 51.48 -8.63
N ARG A 37 -0.25 52.44 -8.01
CA ARG A 37 -0.32 52.70 -6.58
C ARG A 37 -1.70 53.15 -6.08
N ALA A 38 -2.52 53.78 -6.95
CA ALA A 38 -3.86 54.21 -6.60
C ALA A 38 -4.77 53.06 -6.07
N ILE A 39 -4.51 51.80 -6.51
CA ILE A 39 -5.21 50.62 -6.00
C ILE A 39 -4.91 50.40 -4.52
N TYR A 40 -3.63 50.50 -4.14
CA TYR A 40 -3.23 50.40 -2.73
C TYR A 40 -3.83 51.54 -1.90
N GLU A 41 -3.77 52.76 -2.38
CA GLU A 41 -4.32 53.96 -1.68
C GLU A 41 -5.83 53.85 -1.49
N GLU A 42 -6.58 53.31 -2.45
CA GLU A 42 -7.99 53.05 -2.33
C GLU A 42 -8.32 52.01 -1.27
N VAL A 43 -7.54 50.91 -1.22
CA VAL A 43 -7.68 49.86 -0.20
C VAL A 43 -7.37 50.41 1.19
N GLU A 44 -6.28 51.18 1.34
CA GLU A 44 -5.90 51.85 2.58
C GLU A 44 -6.95 52.81 3.10
N ALA A 45 -7.53 53.65 2.21
CA ALA A 45 -8.55 54.58 2.58
C ALA A 45 -9.79 53.89 3.15
N LYS A 46 -10.14 52.70 2.64
CA LYS A 46 -11.29 51.92 3.15
C LYS A 46 -10.97 51.20 4.45
N LEU A 47 -9.73 50.69 4.61
CA LEU A 47 -9.26 50.03 5.84
C LEU A 47 -9.03 51.00 6.98
N GLY A 48 -8.75 52.28 6.65
CA GLY A 48 -8.43 53.30 7.67
C GLY A 48 -9.56 53.60 8.66
N HIS A 49 -10.76 53.07 8.47
CA HIS A 49 -11.92 53.21 9.33
C HIS A 49 -12.38 51.89 9.98
N GLN A 50 -11.65 50.78 9.76
CA GLN A 50 -12.03 49.47 10.29
C GLN A 50 -10.93 48.90 11.20
N ASP A 51 -11.15 48.92 12.52
CA ASP A 51 -10.34 48.17 13.43
C ASP A 51 -10.72 46.69 13.43
N ASN A 52 -9.73 45.82 13.43
CA ASN A 52 -9.87 44.36 13.41
C ASN A 52 -10.39 43.76 12.08
N ALA A 53 -10.05 44.35 10.96
CA ALA A 53 -10.35 43.74 9.66
C ALA A 53 -9.70 42.38 9.54
N THR A 54 -10.43 41.39 9.01
CA THR A 54 -9.91 40.06 8.72
C THR A 54 -9.07 40.05 7.44
N VAL A 55 -8.19 39.08 7.30
CA VAL A 55 -7.40 38.89 6.07
C VAL A 55 -8.31 38.68 4.86
N GLU A 56 -9.46 38.03 5.01
CA GLU A 56 -10.42 37.80 3.93
C GLU A 56 -11.08 39.12 3.49
N GLU A 57 -11.53 39.94 4.40
CA GLU A 57 -12.11 41.27 4.10
C GLU A 57 -11.11 42.16 3.36
N ILE A 58 -9.83 42.15 3.76
CA ILE A 58 -8.77 42.90 3.06
C ILE A 58 -8.60 42.38 1.62
N GLN A 59 -8.60 41.08 1.42
CA GLN A 59 -8.49 40.48 0.10
C GLN A 59 -9.70 40.83 -0.80
N ASP A 60 -10.90 40.81 -0.23
CA ASP A 60 -12.12 41.22 -0.95
C ASP A 60 -12.08 42.71 -1.33
N LEU A 61 -11.50 43.56 -0.50
CA LEU A 61 -11.31 44.98 -0.83
C LEU A 61 -10.33 45.19 -2.00
N ILE A 62 -9.24 44.41 -2.04
CA ILE A 62 -8.26 44.44 -3.14
C ILE A 62 -8.95 44.01 -4.45
N GLU A 63 -9.67 42.89 -4.43
CA GLU A 63 -10.42 42.43 -5.62
C GLU A 63 -11.37 43.48 -6.15
N ARG A 64 -12.19 44.07 -5.27
CA ARG A 64 -13.15 45.14 -5.66
C ARG A 64 -12.46 46.39 -6.18
N ALA A 65 -11.32 46.78 -5.64
CA ALA A 65 -10.56 47.93 -6.12
C ALA A 65 -9.99 47.68 -7.51
N LEU A 66 -9.41 46.49 -7.75
CA LEU A 66 -8.91 46.10 -9.07
C LEU A 66 -10.01 46.07 -10.13
N PHE A 67 -11.18 45.50 -9.82
CA PHE A 67 -12.32 45.47 -10.73
C PHE A 67 -12.84 46.87 -11.06
N ARG A 68 -13.00 47.75 -10.05
CA ARG A 68 -13.50 49.13 -10.26
C ARG A 68 -12.58 49.96 -11.09
N CYS A 69 -11.28 49.78 -10.96
CA CYS A 69 -10.28 50.50 -11.73
C CYS A 69 -9.98 49.86 -13.10
N GLY A 70 -10.76 48.83 -13.52
CA GLY A 70 -10.63 48.21 -14.83
C GLY A 70 -9.46 47.27 -15.02
N TYR A 71 -8.78 46.87 -13.93
CA TYR A 71 -7.65 45.92 -13.98
C TYR A 71 -8.13 44.46 -13.91
N PHE A 72 -8.95 44.04 -14.89
CA PHE A 72 -9.62 42.74 -14.90
C PHE A 72 -8.64 41.55 -14.90
N GLU A 73 -7.57 41.62 -15.72
CA GLU A 73 -6.57 40.54 -15.78
C GLU A 73 -5.76 40.44 -14.47
N THR A 74 -5.44 41.58 -13.86
CA THR A 74 -4.77 41.63 -12.55
C THR A 74 -5.67 41.08 -11.45
N ALA A 75 -6.97 41.44 -11.47
CA ALA A 75 -7.95 40.88 -10.53
C ALA A 75 -8.07 39.37 -10.67
N LYS A 76 -8.15 38.87 -11.91
CA LYS A 76 -8.18 37.43 -12.19
C LYS A 76 -6.92 36.73 -11.68
N ALA A 77 -5.73 37.28 -11.91
CA ALA A 77 -4.47 36.74 -11.37
C ALA A 77 -4.47 36.73 -9.84
N PHE A 78 -4.97 37.78 -9.18
CA PHE A 78 -5.08 37.87 -7.73
C PHE A 78 -6.05 36.84 -7.14
N ILE A 79 -7.22 36.65 -7.75
CA ILE A 79 -8.24 35.68 -7.35
C ILE A 79 -7.70 34.26 -7.53
N THR A 80 -7.05 33.98 -8.66
CA THR A 80 -6.43 32.66 -8.91
C THR A 80 -5.35 32.34 -7.88
N TYR A 81 -4.47 33.31 -7.59
CA TYR A 81 -3.46 33.18 -6.54
C TYR A 81 -4.08 32.91 -5.16
N ARG A 82 -5.10 33.68 -4.78
CA ARG A 82 -5.86 33.52 -3.54
C ARG A 82 -6.49 32.14 -3.46
N PHE A 83 -7.11 31.68 -4.55
CA PHE A 83 -7.75 30.36 -4.64
C PHE A 83 -6.71 29.23 -4.49
N LEU A 84 -5.59 29.28 -5.22
CA LEU A 84 -4.54 28.30 -5.11
C LEU A 84 -3.95 28.21 -3.69
N HIS A 85 -3.69 29.36 -3.07
CA HIS A 85 -3.22 29.39 -1.68
C HIS A 85 -4.28 28.96 -0.65
N LYS A 86 -5.57 29.17 -0.94
CA LYS A 86 -6.66 28.62 -0.15
C LYS A 86 -6.67 27.11 -0.27
N MET A 87 -6.61 26.57 -1.49
CA MET A 87 -6.50 25.13 -1.77
C MET A 87 -5.30 24.51 -1.06
N GLN A 88 -4.11 25.10 -1.18
CA GLN A 88 -2.93 24.62 -0.48
C GLN A 88 -3.10 24.58 1.03
N ARG A 89 -3.72 25.61 1.62
CA ARG A 89 -3.97 25.63 3.07
C ARG A 89 -5.04 24.62 3.48
N GLU A 90 -6.09 24.46 2.69
CA GLU A 90 -7.13 23.46 2.92
C GLU A 90 -6.58 22.05 2.72
N GLN A 91 -5.66 21.86 1.77
CA GLN A 91 -4.89 20.64 1.59
C GLN A 91 -3.99 20.35 2.80
N ILE A 92 -3.28 21.36 3.32
CA ILE A 92 -2.46 21.24 4.53
C ILE A 92 -3.35 21.08 5.78
N ALA A 93 -4.47 21.80 5.86
CA ALA A 93 -5.45 21.65 6.96
C ALA A 93 -6.24 20.34 6.83
N GLY A 94 -6.48 19.85 5.61
CA GLY A 94 -7.05 18.54 5.31
C GLY A 94 -6.17 17.38 5.77
N LEU A 95 -4.85 17.58 5.83
CA LEU A 95 -3.92 16.65 6.48
C LEU A 95 -4.20 16.48 7.99
N TYR A 96 -4.91 17.44 8.61
CA TYR A 96 -5.24 17.44 10.04
C TYR A 96 -6.74 17.32 10.33
N SER A 97 -7.64 17.33 9.31
CA SER A 97 -9.09 17.39 9.50
C SER A 97 -9.91 16.36 8.71
N GLY A 98 -9.35 15.21 8.37
CA GLY A 98 -10.13 14.08 7.85
C GLY A 98 -10.39 14.04 6.34
N ASN A 99 -10.08 15.08 5.57
CA ASN A 99 -10.02 15.05 4.10
C ASN A 99 -8.55 15.09 3.68
N THR A 100 -7.93 13.94 3.62
CA THR A 100 -6.47 13.81 3.57
C THR A 100 -5.97 13.93 2.13
N TYR A 101 -5.42 15.08 1.81
CA TYR A 101 -4.54 15.24 0.65
C TYR A 101 -3.13 14.80 1.03
N VAL A 102 -2.58 13.84 0.28
CA VAL A 102 -1.17 13.45 0.42
C VAL A 102 -0.32 14.43 -0.39
N ASP A 103 0.51 15.22 0.27
CA ASP A 103 1.56 15.97 -0.41
C ASP A 103 2.65 14.99 -0.87
N CYS A 104 2.58 14.61 -2.14
CA CYS A 104 3.50 13.64 -2.72
C CYS A 104 4.95 14.13 -2.66
N LYS A 105 5.19 15.44 -2.79
CA LYS A 105 6.54 16.00 -2.71
C LYS A 105 7.09 15.85 -1.29
N LEU A 106 6.31 16.27 -0.29
CA LEU A 106 6.69 16.13 1.10
C LEU A 106 6.92 14.67 1.48
N THR A 107 6.05 13.77 1.02
CA THR A 107 6.18 12.32 1.27
C THR A 107 7.50 11.76 0.71
N VAL A 108 7.91 12.19 -0.48
CA VAL A 108 9.19 11.79 -1.09
C VAL A 108 10.37 12.38 -0.31
N GLU A 109 10.30 13.67 0.05
CA GLU A 109 11.35 14.34 0.84
C GLU A 109 11.53 13.70 2.22
N GLU A 110 10.43 13.37 2.91
CA GLU A 110 10.45 12.65 4.19
C GLU A 110 11.11 11.27 4.08
N TYR A 111 10.79 10.51 3.01
CA TYR A 111 11.38 9.21 2.77
C TYR A 111 12.88 9.30 2.47
N ILE A 112 13.29 10.21 1.58
CA ILE A 112 14.69 10.42 1.22
C ILE A 112 15.49 10.91 2.44
N GLY A 113 14.93 11.84 3.20
CA GLY A 113 15.55 12.38 4.40
C GLY A 113 15.51 11.44 5.61
N GLN A 114 14.82 10.30 5.51
CA GLN A 114 14.59 9.36 6.62
C GLN A 114 14.03 10.06 7.87
N SER A 115 13.29 11.14 7.67
CA SER A 115 12.75 11.97 8.75
C SER A 115 11.52 11.36 9.42
N ASP A 116 10.82 10.47 8.72
CA ASP A 116 9.68 9.74 9.28
C ASP A 116 10.17 8.47 9.98
N TRP A 117 10.02 8.42 11.31
CA TRP A 117 10.43 7.26 12.12
C TRP A 117 9.77 5.95 11.70
N ARG A 118 8.58 6.00 11.10
CA ARG A 118 7.83 4.84 10.61
C ARG A 118 8.56 4.12 9.49
N ILE A 119 9.34 4.84 8.69
CA ILE A 119 10.17 4.26 7.63
C ILE A 119 11.26 3.37 8.23
N ALA A 120 11.86 3.80 9.32
CA ALA A 120 12.91 3.03 10.01
C ALA A 120 12.35 1.94 10.93
N ALA A 121 11.15 2.13 11.49
CA ALA A 121 10.52 1.18 12.39
C ALA A 121 9.92 -0.04 11.67
N ASN A 122 9.51 0.11 10.42
CA ASN A 122 8.98 -0.98 9.62
C ASN A 122 10.13 -1.74 8.94
N SER A 123 10.57 -2.84 9.54
CA SER A 123 11.64 -3.69 9.01
C SER A 123 11.36 -4.30 7.63
N ASN A 124 10.10 -4.27 7.20
CA ASN A 124 9.69 -4.77 5.89
C ASN A 124 9.89 -3.73 4.77
N THR A 125 10.14 -2.47 5.12
CA THR A 125 10.37 -1.40 4.15
C THR A 125 11.85 -1.08 4.08
N THR A 126 12.56 -1.67 3.13
CA THR A 126 13.97 -1.33 2.90
C THR A 126 14.08 0.04 2.23
N TYR A 127 15.14 0.78 2.58
CA TYR A 127 15.47 2.03 1.88
C TYR A 127 15.90 1.71 0.44
N SER A 128 14.95 1.77 -0.49
CA SER A 128 15.12 1.36 -1.88
C SER A 128 14.13 2.12 -2.78
N ASN A 129 14.34 2.08 -4.08
CA ASN A 129 13.37 2.64 -5.03
C ASN A 129 11.98 2.00 -4.91
N ALA A 130 11.91 0.68 -4.74
CA ALA A 130 10.65 -0.03 -4.50
C ALA A 130 10.00 0.42 -3.19
N GLY A 131 10.79 0.59 -2.11
CA GLY A 131 10.32 1.11 -0.82
C GLY A 131 9.79 2.54 -0.93
N LEU A 132 10.43 3.42 -1.71
CA LEU A 132 9.95 4.78 -1.98
C LEU A 132 8.57 4.76 -2.66
N ILE A 133 8.42 3.96 -3.71
CA ILE A 133 7.15 3.83 -4.45
C ILE A 133 6.05 3.32 -3.51
N ASN A 134 6.35 2.27 -2.73
CA ASN A 134 5.40 1.70 -1.78
C ASN A 134 5.01 2.69 -0.69
N ASN A 135 5.96 3.40 -0.10
CA ASN A 135 5.68 4.41 0.92
C ASN A 135 4.79 5.54 0.40
N THR A 136 5.06 5.99 -0.83
CA THR A 136 4.26 7.08 -1.44
C THR A 136 2.86 6.60 -1.80
N ALA A 137 2.75 5.46 -2.50
CA ALA A 137 1.47 4.87 -2.85
C ALA A 137 0.68 4.44 -1.62
N GLY A 138 1.36 3.86 -0.63
CA GLY A 138 0.76 3.38 0.61
C GLY A 138 0.09 4.50 1.42
N LYS A 139 0.69 5.69 1.49
CA LYS A 139 0.05 6.85 2.16
C LYS A 139 -1.25 7.26 1.46
N VAL A 140 -1.30 7.22 0.13
CA VAL A 140 -2.53 7.51 -0.62
C VAL A 140 -3.60 6.47 -0.35
N ILE A 141 -3.23 5.18 -0.40
CA ILE A 141 -4.15 4.06 -0.16
C ILE A 141 -4.65 4.07 1.28
N ALA A 142 -3.78 4.30 2.26
CA ALA A 142 -4.15 4.38 3.67
C ALA A 142 -5.20 5.47 3.94
N ASN A 143 -5.04 6.63 3.31
CA ASN A 143 -6.03 7.70 3.43
C ASN A 143 -7.37 7.34 2.79
N TYR A 144 -7.36 6.63 1.65
CA TYR A 144 -8.59 6.14 1.05
C TYR A 144 -9.33 5.17 2.00
N TRP A 145 -8.62 4.22 2.63
CA TRP A 145 -9.20 3.34 3.64
C TRP A 145 -9.86 4.11 4.77
N LEU A 146 -9.13 5.05 5.37
CA LEU A 146 -9.55 5.78 6.56
C LEU A 146 -10.65 6.81 6.30
N ASP A 147 -10.77 7.30 5.05
CA ASP A 147 -11.73 8.35 4.70
C ASP A 147 -12.96 7.82 3.96
N GLN A 148 -12.84 6.70 3.22
CA GLN A 148 -13.90 6.21 2.33
C GLN A 148 -14.42 4.82 2.69
N VAL A 149 -13.61 3.97 3.31
CA VAL A 149 -13.98 2.58 3.61
C VAL A 149 -14.40 2.42 5.08
N TYR A 150 -13.56 2.92 5.99
CA TYR A 150 -13.90 2.92 7.42
C TYR A 150 -14.83 4.08 7.77
N SER A 151 -15.62 3.92 8.85
CA SER A 151 -16.41 5.02 9.37
C SER A 151 -15.52 6.16 9.86
N ALA A 152 -16.04 7.40 9.87
CA ALA A 152 -15.30 8.56 10.36
C ALA A 152 -14.77 8.37 11.79
N ARG A 153 -15.51 7.62 12.65
CA ARG A 153 -15.09 7.32 14.02
C ARG A 153 -13.89 6.36 14.05
N GLU A 154 -13.92 5.32 13.22
CA GLU A 154 -12.82 4.34 13.12
C GLU A 154 -11.55 4.97 12.54
N GLY A 155 -11.71 5.76 11.46
CA GLY A 155 -10.60 6.50 10.87
C GLY A 155 -9.97 7.50 11.84
N ALA A 156 -10.78 8.23 12.61
CA ALA A 156 -10.30 9.15 13.63
C ALA A 156 -9.54 8.41 14.74
N ALA A 157 -10.10 7.33 15.27
CA ALA A 157 -9.48 6.55 16.35
C ALA A 157 -8.12 5.97 15.94
N HIS A 158 -7.95 5.54 14.66
CA HIS A 158 -6.65 5.12 14.16
C HIS A 158 -5.65 6.29 14.10
N ARG A 159 -6.08 7.47 13.62
CA ARG A 159 -5.22 8.66 13.51
C ARG A 159 -4.82 9.24 14.88
N GLU A 160 -5.71 9.16 15.85
CA GLU A 160 -5.49 9.61 17.22
C GLU A 160 -4.68 8.62 18.06
N GLY A 161 -4.51 7.40 17.57
CA GLY A 161 -3.71 6.36 18.21
C GLY A 161 -4.47 5.55 19.26
N ASP A 162 -5.80 5.59 19.27
CA ASP A 162 -6.64 4.78 20.16
C ASP A 162 -6.50 3.29 19.84
N TYR A 163 -6.32 2.96 18.57
CA TYR A 163 -5.94 1.63 18.09
C TYR A 163 -5.23 1.70 16.74
N HIS A 164 -4.61 0.59 16.33
CA HIS A 164 -3.88 0.49 15.07
C HIS A 164 -4.58 -0.45 14.09
N ILE A 165 -4.89 0.05 12.88
CA ILE A 165 -5.32 -0.77 11.74
C ILE A 165 -4.07 -1.11 10.94
N HIS A 166 -3.83 -2.39 10.73
CA HIS A 166 -2.62 -2.90 10.07
C HIS A 166 -2.72 -2.83 8.54
N ASP A 167 -1.58 -2.68 7.85
CA ASP A 167 -1.42 -2.81 6.40
C ASP A 167 -2.39 -1.95 5.56
N LEU A 168 -2.63 -0.72 5.98
CA LEU A 168 -3.44 0.24 5.25
C LEU A 168 -2.80 0.69 3.91
N ASP A 169 -1.55 0.35 3.65
CA ASP A 169 -0.83 0.62 2.41
C ASP A 169 -1.25 -0.27 1.23
N CYS A 170 -2.07 -1.29 1.50
CA CYS A 170 -2.61 -2.21 0.50
C CYS A 170 -4.14 -2.20 0.51
N LEU A 171 -4.78 -2.04 -0.65
CA LEU A 171 -6.24 -2.14 -0.80
C LEU A 171 -6.62 -3.60 -1.09
N THR A 172 -6.38 -4.51 -0.13
CA THR A 172 -6.56 -5.95 -0.31
C THR A 172 -6.84 -6.65 1.02
N GLY A 173 -7.16 -7.96 0.97
CA GLY A 173 -7.26 -8.79 2.16
C GLY A 173 -5.91 -8.96 2.87
N TYR A 174 -5.96 -9.28 4.18
CA TYR A 174 -4.75 -9.33 5.01
C TYR A 174 -3.96 -10.62 4.75
N CYS A 175 -4.44 -11.76 5.20
CA CYS A 175 -3.77 -13.07 5.07
C CYS A 175 -4.64 -14.05 4.30
N ALA A 176 -4.00 -15.05 3.67
CA ALA A 176 -4.71 -16.10 2.95
C ALA A 176 -4.12 -17.49 3.22
N GLY A 177 -5.01 -18.47 3.39
CA GLY A 177 -4.69 -19.89 3.32
C GLY A 177 -5.07 -20.44 1.95
N TRP A 178 -4.15 -21.13 1.32
CA TRP A 178 -4.33 -21.68 -0.02
C TRP A 178 -4.44 -23.19 0.00
N SER A 179 -5.30 -23.75 -0.83
CA SER A 179 -5.39 -25.19 -1.01
C SER A 179 -4.20 -25.68 -1.81
N LEU A 180 -3.24 -26.32 -1.11
CA LEU A 180 -2.11 -26.96 -1.78
C LEU A 180 -2.59 -28.08 -2.71
N ARG A 181 -3.64 -28.81 -2.32
CA ARG A 181 -4.26 -29.85 -3.16
C ARG A 181 -4.71 -29.30 -4.52
N ASN A 182 -5.41 -28.15 -4.52
CA ASN A 182 -5.88 -27.57 -5.77
C ASN A 182 -4.71 -27.12 -6.65
N LEU A 183 -3.71 -26.48 -6.05
CA LEU A 183 -2.51 -26.07 -6.78
C LEU A 183 -1.80 -27.26 -7.44
N LEU A 184 -1.63 -28.37 -6.71
CA LEU A 184 -0.95 -29.55 -7.21
C LEU A 184 -1.77 -30.34 -8.25
N ASN A 185 -3.11 -30.28 -8.15
CA ASN A 185 -4.01 -30.96 -9.10
C ASN A 185 -4.24 -30.16 -10.39
N GLU A 186 -4.34 -28.85 -10.29
CA GLU A 186 -4.75 -28.00 -11.40
C GLU A 186 -3.57 -27.26 -12.04
N GLY A 187 -2.49 -27.05 -11.29
CA GLY A 187 -1.41 -26.19 -11.68
C GLY A 187 -1.80 -24.70 -11.66
N PHE A 188 -1.17 -23.90 -12.51
CA PHE A 188 -1.53 -22.50 -12.72
C PHE A 188 -2.47 -22.38 -13.91
N ASN A 189 -3.71 -22.05 -13.65
CA ASN A 189 -4.68 -21.73 -14.69
C ASN A 189 -5.54 -20.52 -14.27
N GLY A 190 -6.14 -19.85 -15.21
CA GLY A 190 -7.23 -18.92 -14.96
C GLY A 190 -6.89 -17.43 -14.90
N VAL A 191 -5.64 -17.00 -14.89
CA VAL A 191 -5.31 -15.57 -14.96
C VAL A 191 -4.77 -15.23 -16.34
N ARG A 192 -5.53 -14.47 -17.14
CA ARG A 192 -5.09 -14.02 -18.46
C ARG A 192 -3.76 -13.25 -18.34
N SER A 193 -2.85 -13.48 -19.26
CA SER A 193 -1.52 -12.85 -19.34
C SER A 193 -0.55 -13.22 -18.22
N ARG A 194 -0.85 -14.25 -17.42
CA ARG A 194 0.07 -14.82 -16.44
C ARG A 194 0.60 -16.16 -16.92
N VAL A 195 1.67 -16.63 -16.31
CA VAL A 195 2.26 -17.93 -16.62
C VAL A 195 1.27 -19.03 -16.32
N ASN A 196 0.94 -19.84 -17.29
CA ASN A 196 0.17 -21.07 -17.12
C ASN A 196 1.13 -22.23 -16.91
N SER A 197 0.82 -23.10 -15.97
CA SER A 197 1.59 -24.29 -15.67
C SER A 197 0.64 -25.48 -15.47
N ARG A 198 0.97 -26.61 -16.07
CA ARG A 198 0.25 -27.86 -15.79
C ARG A 198 0.53 -28.34 -14.36
N PRO A 199 -0.26 -29.29 -13.85
CA PRO A 199 0.05 -29.96 -12.59
C PRO A 199 1.50 -30.47 -12.58
N PRO A 200 2.22 -30.28 -11.46
CA PRO A 200 3.62 -30.72 -11.36
C PRO A 200 3.68 -32.25 -11.34
N ARG A 201 4.68 -32.84 -11.98
CA ARG A 201 4.85 -34.29 -12.04
C ARG A 201 5.94 -34.80 -11.12
N HIS A 202 6.84 -33.91 -10.68
CA HIS A 202 8.00 -34.23 -9.87
C HIS A 202 8.05 -33.36 -8.61
N PHE A 203 8.67 -33.85 -7.54
CA PHE A 203 8.80 -33.16 -6.25
C PHE A 203 9.37 -31.75 -6.42
N ARG A 204 10.45 -31.62 -7.16
CA ARG A 204 11.12 -30.34 -7.40
C ARG A 204 10.24 -29.36 -8.16
N GLU A 205 9.45 -29.86 -9.11
CA GLU A 205 8.50 -29.03 -9.88
C GLU A 205 7.38 -28.52 -8.98
N ALA A 206 6.86 -29.37 -8.08
CA ALA A 206 5.84 -28.98 -7.10
C ALA A 206 6.33 -27.84 -6.19
N LEU A 207 7.53 -27.97 -5.64
CA LEU A 207 8.16 -26.91 -4.85
C LEU A 207 8.38 -25.62 -5.65
N GLY A 208 8.80 -25.73 -6.91
CA GLY A 208 8.98 -24.60 -7.81
C GLY A 208 7.66 -23.87 -8.10
N GLN A 209 6.57 -24.61 -8.36
CA GLN A 209 5.24 -24.03 -8.56
C GLN A 209 4.72 -23.35 -7.29
N MET A 210 4.91 -23.96 -6.12
CA MET A 210 4.53 -23.34 -4.83
C MET A 210 5.26 -22.02 -4.61
N ALA A 211 6.57 -21.96 -4.86
CA ALA A 211 7.35 -20.74 -4.73
C ALA A 211 6.84 -19.63 -5.67
N ASN A 212 6.58 -19.98 -6.94
CA ASN A 212 6.02 -19.05 -7.93
C ASN A 212 4.63 -18.57 -7.55
N PHE A 213 3.76 -19.47 -7.07
CA PHE A 213 2.41 -19.14 -6.62
C PHE A 213 2.45 -18.12 -5.49
N LEU A 214 3.24 -18.37 -4.46
CA LEU A 214 3.39 -17.48 -3.31
C LEU A 214 3.97 -16.12 -3.73
N GLY A 215 4.98 -16.12 -4.62
CA GLY A 215 5.58 -14.89 -5.14
C GLY A 215 4.59 -14.04 -5.94
N ILE A 216 3.73 -14.64 -6.75
CA ILE A 216 2.70 -13.94 -7.51
C ILE A 216 1.65 -13.37 -6.56
N LEU A 217 1.13 -14.18 -5.64
CA LEU A 217 0.04 -13.78 -4.74
C LEU A 217 0.51 -12.85 -3.62
N GLN A 218 1.80 -12.78 -3.34
CA GLN A 218 2.36 -11.78 -2.43
C GLN A 218 2.05 -10.34 -2.87
N SER A 219 1.86 -10.11 -4.16
CA SER A 219 1.47 -8.79 -4.69
C SER A 219 -0.01 -8.48 -4.56
N GLU A 220 -0.83 -9.48 -4.25
CA GLU A 220 -2.30 -9.37 -4.18
C GLU A 220 -2.84 -9.47 -2.74
N TRP A 221 -1.98 -9.76 -1.76
CA TRP A 221 -2.34 -9.92 -0.35
C TRP A 221 -1.36 -9.17 0.54
N ALA A 222 -1.89 -8.50 1.57
CA ALA A 222 -1.08 -7.64 2.43
C ALA A 222 -0.18 -8.43 3.39
N GLY A 223 -0.68 -9.53 3.94
CA GLY A 223 0.00 -10.29 4.98
C GLY A 223 0.49 -11.66 4.53
N ALA A 224 0.54 -12.58 5.48
CA ALA A 224 1.08 -13.91 5.28
C ALA A 224 0.18 -14.79 4.39
N GLN A 225 0.83 -15.71 3.68
CA GLN A 225 0.19 -16.74 2.88
C GLN A 225 0.59 -18.12 3.40
N ALA A 226 -0.35 -19.03 3.46
CA ALA A 226 -0.15 -20.34 4.05
C ALA A 226 -0.59 -21.48 3.16
N PHE A 227 0.15 -22.59 3.22
CA PHE A 227 -0.29 -23.90 2.75
C PHE A 227 -0.41 -24.86 3.93
N SER A 228 -1.53 -25.58 3.98
CA SER A 228 -1.73 -26.65 4.96
C SER A 228 -1.21 -27.98 4.43
N SER A 229 -0.82 -28.88 5.38
CA SER A 229 -0.44 -30.27 5.10
C SER A 229 0.66 -30.38 4.02
N PHE A 230 1.69 -29.54 4.17
CA PHE A 230 2.77 -29.42 3.19
C PHE A 230 3.45 -30.74 2.89
N ASP A 231 3.85 -31.47 3.90
CA ASP A 231 4.53 -32.74 3.82
C ASP A 231 3.59 -33.86 3.36
N THR A 232 2.36 -33.89 3.86
CA THR A 232 1.36 -34.90 3.46
C THR A 232 1.05 -34.82 1.95
N PHE A 233 0.84 -33.62 1.40
CA PHE A 233 0.58 -33.49 -0.03
C PHE A 233 1.81 -33.67 -0.92
N LEU A 234 3.00 -33.52 -0.39
CA LEU A 234 4.25 -33.71 -1.13
C LEU A 234 4.81 -35.14 -1.05
N ALA A 235 4.41 -35.93 -0.06
CA ALA A 235 4.83 -37.29 0.11
C ALA A 235 4.65 -38.19 -1.14
N PRO A 236 3.51 -38.10 -1.90
CA PRO A 236 3.34 -38.87 -3.12
C PRO A 236 4.40 -38.60 -4.20
N TYR A 237 4.85 -37.34 -4.30
CA TYR A 237 5.89 -36.92 -5.26
C TYR A 237 7.24 -37.49 -4.87
N VAL A 238 7.58 -37.47 -3.57
CA VAL A 238 8.82 -38.08 -3.04
C VAL A 238 8.83 -39.56 -3.32
N PHE A 239 7.71 -40.24 -3.12
CA PHE A 239 7.56 -41.67 -3.40
C PHE A 239 7.73 -41.98 -4.89
N LYS A 240 7.04 -41.25 -5.76
CA LYS A 240 7.10 -41.42 -7.22
C LYS A 240 8.51 -41.20 -7.77
N ASP A 241 9.17 -40.16 -7.29
CA ASP A 241 10.51 -39.80 -7.77
C ASP A 241 11.59 -40.68 -7.15
N GLN A 242 11.26 -41.59 -6.21
CA GLN A 242 12.21 -42.40 -5.42
C GLN A 242 13.34 -41.56 -4.84
N ALA A 243 12.98 -40.33 -4.39
CA ALA A 243 13.93 -39.33 -3.92
C ALA A 243 14.52 -39.77 -2.59
N ASP A 244 15.86 -39.79 -2.49
CA ASP A 244 16.56 -40.01 -1.22
C ASP A 244 16.53 -38.74 -0.34
N PHE A 245 16.91 -38.92 0.91
CA PHE A 245 16.92 -37.81 1.89
C PHE A 245 17.83 -36.66 1.45
N THR A 246 18.92 -36.94 0.75
CA THR A 246 19.87 -35.92 0.30
C THR A 246 19.24 -35.03 -0.77
N LEU A 247 18.50 -35.63 -1.70
CA LEU A 247 17.78 -34.92 -2.76
C LEU A 247 16.63 -34.12 -2.17
N ILE A 248 15.82 -34.73 -1.29
CA ILE A 248 14.71 -34.05 -0.60
C ILE A 248 15.23 -32.82 0.14
N LYS A 249 16.26 -32.95 0.95
CA LYS A 249 16.91 -31.89 1.71
C LYS A 249 17.40 -30.75 0.78
N LYS A 250 18.01 -31.11 -0.34
CA LYS A 250 18.50 -30.16 -1.33
C LYS A 250 17.34 -29.35 -1.97
N ASP A 251 16.27 -30.03 -2.35
CA ASP A 251 15.15 -29.41 -3.03
C ASP A 251 14.31 -28.53 -2.07
N ILE A 252 14.08 -28.97 -0.82
CA ILE A 252 13.46 -28.14 0.22
C ILE A 252 14.33 -26.91 0.52
N ARG A 253 15.65 -27.06 0.61
CA ARG A 253 16.56 -25.94 0.79
C ARG A 253 16.42 -24.94 -0.37
N SER A 254 16.37 -25.43 -1.60
CA SER A 254 16.15 -24.57 -2.79
C SER A 254 14.81 -23.84 -2.72
N PHE A 255 13.75 -24.52 -2.30
CA PHE A 255 12.45 -23.91 -2.08
C PHE A 255 12.50 -22.75 -1.08
N VAL A 256 13.11 -22.97 0.10
CA VAL A 256 13.27 -21.93 1.13
C VAL A 256 14.08 -20.74 0.60
N TYR A 257 15.15 -20.98 -0.15
CA TYR A 257 15.92 -19.91 -0.78
C TYR A 257 15.10 -19.14 -1.83
N ASN A 258 14.28 -19.83 -2.61
CA ASN A 258 13.42 -19.20 -3.59
C ASN A 258 12.33 -18.31 -2.96
N LEU A 259 11.87 -18.65 -1.77
CA LEU A 259 10.96 -17.79 -0.99
C LEU A 259 11.65 -16.53 -0.44
N ASN A 260 12.97 -16.48 -0.45
CA ASN A 260 13.72 -15.31 0.01
C ASN A 260 13.92 -14.23 -1.08
N VAL A 261 13.42 -14.48 -2.28
CA VAL A 261 13.48 -13.52 -3.39
C VAL A 261 12.41 -12.46 -3.18
N PRO A 262 12.78 -11.17 -3.15
CA PRO A 262 11.81 -10.11 -3.03
C PRO A 262 10.82 -10.09 -4.21
N SER A 263 9.54 -10.20 -3.93
CA SER A 263 8.48 -10.25 -4.95
C SER A 263 7.56 -9.03 -4.91
N ARG A 264 7.28 -8.48 -3.74
CA ARG A 264 6.47 -7.28 -3.56
C ARG A 264 7.30 -6.18 -2.90
N TRP A 265 7.50 -5.07 -3.59
CA TRP A 265 8.07 -3.83 -2.99
C TRP A 265 9.38 -4.03 -2.21
N GLY A 266 10.17 -5.03 -2.60
CA GLY A 266 11.39 -5.42 -1.88
C GLY A 266 11.17 -6.38 -0.71
N GLN A 267 9.94 -6.87 -0.50
CA GLN A 267 9.63 -7.88 0.53
C GLN A 267 9.64 -9.29 -0.06
N SER A 268 10.18 -10.23 0.70
CA SER A 268 10.04 -11.65 0.42
C SER A 268 8.62 -12.13 0.73
N PRO A 269 8.10 -13.18 0.05
CA PRO A 269 6.82 -13.77 0.40
C PRO A 269 6.79 -14.20 1.87
N PHE A 270 5.88 -13.60 2.64
CA PHE A 270 5.68 -13.98 4.03
C PHE A 270 4.88 -15.29 4.07
N THR A 271 5.58 -16.40 4.21
CA THR A 271 5.05 -17.74 3.97
C THR A 271 4.94 -18.54 5.25
N ASN A 272 3.83 -19.24 5.41
CA ASN A 272 3.61 -20.23 6.44
C ASN A 272 3.25 -21.58 5.80
N VAL A 273 3.76 -22.67 6.37
CA VAL A 273 3.39 -24.03 6.01
C VAL A 273 3.08 -24.83 7.27
N THR A 274 2.04 -25.67 7.24
CA THR A 274 1.84 -26.65 8.31
C THR A 274 2.47 -27.97 7.93
N ILE A 275 3.08 -28.60 8.93
CA ILE A 275 3.63 -29.95 8.85
C ILE A 275 2.76 -30.86 9.70
N ASP A 276 2.33 -31.97 9.14
CA ASP A 276 1.48 -32.92 9.81
C ASP A 276 2.32 -33.97 10.53
N TRP A 277 2.15 -34.07 11.85
CA TRP A 277 2.78 -35.12 12.61
C TRP A 277 2.21 -36.52 12.30
N THR A 278 0.91 -36.56 11.99
CA THR A 278 0.19 -37.73 11.50
C THR A 278 -0.71 -37.26 10.36
N VAL A 279 -1.00 -38.15 9.41
CA VAL A 279 -1.92 -37.81 8.31
C VAL A 279 -3.28 -37.36 8.87
N PRO A 280 -3.75 -36.16 8.49
CA PRO A 280 -5.07 -35.68 8.89
C PRO A 280 -6.18 -36.66 8.54
N ARG A 281 -7.20 -36.78 9.41
CA ARG A 281 -8.26 -37.77 9.26
C ARG A 281 -9.02 -37.67 7.92
N ASP A 282 -9.20 -36.46 7.44
CA ASP A 282 -9.84 -36.17 6.15
C ASP A 282 -9.00 -36.55 4.93
N LEU A 283 -7.70 -36.80 5.12
CA LEU A 283 -6.75 -37.21 4.07
C LEU A 283 -6.38 -38.69 4.12
N GLN A 284 -6.66 -39.38 5.23
CA GLN A 284 -6.24 -40.78 5.43
C GLN A 284 -6.78 -41.74 4.40
N ASP A 285 -8.04 -41.54 3.99
CA ASP A 285 -8.73 -42.41 3.03
C ASP A 285 -8.72 -41.85 1.60
N GLN A 286 -8.04 -40.72 1.39
CA GLN A 286 -7.96 -40.15 0.05
C GLN A 286 -6.80 -40.78 -0.75
N PRO A 287 -7.01 -41.12 -2.03
CA PRO A 287 -5.95 -41.64 -2.86
C PRO A 287 -4.87 -40.57 -3.08
N PRO A 288 -3.59 -40.95 -3.00
CA PRO A 288 -2.49 -40.05 -3.33
C PRO A 288 -2.47 -39.70 -4.81
N PHE A 289 -2.06 -38.49 -5.14
CA PHE A 289 -1.99 -38.02 -6.51
C PHE A 289 -0.67 -37.33 -6.82
N SER A 290 -0.30 -37.31 -8.08
CA SER A 290 0.85 -36.59 -8.62
C SER A 290 0.60 -36.27 -10.10
N GLY A 291 0.86 -35.04 -10.50
CA GLY A 291 0.65 -34.61 -11.90
C GLY A 291 -0.82 -34.47 -12.31
N GLY A 292 -1.72 -34.28 -11.34
CA GLY A 292 -3.16 -34.22 -11.58
C GLY A 292 -3.83 -35.59 -11.74
N GLU A 293 -3.08 -36.69 -11.55
CA GLU A 293 -3.56 -38.07 -11.70
C GLU A 293 -3.38 -38.84 -10.39
N HIS A 294 -4.24 -39.78 -10.11
CA HIS A 294 -4.08 -40.68 -8.96
C HIS A 294 -2.86 -41.57 -9.15
N LEU A 295 -2.00 -41.63 -8.14
CA LEU A 295 -0.71 -42.33 -8.24
C LEU A 295 -0.85 -43.85 -8.49
N PHE A 296 -1.95 -44.41 -8.03
CA PHE A 296 -2.23 -45.87 -8.13
C PHE A 296 -3.52 -46.15 -8.93
N GLU A 297 -3.99 -45.22 -9.77
CA GLU A 297 -5.13 -45.45 -10.61
C GLU A 297 -4.77 -46.50 -11.67
N GLY A 298 -5.55 -47.60 -11.74
CA GLY A 298 -5.29 -48.72 -12.65
C GLY A 298 -4.20 -49.70 -12.20
N VAL A 299 -3.61 -49.54 -10.98
CA VAL A 299 -2.68 -50.52 -10.43
C VAL A 299 -3.46 -51.65 -9.76
N GLU A 300 -3.49 -52.82 -10.39
CA GLU A 300 -4.15 -54.05 -9.88
C GLU A 300 -3.20 -54.87 -8.98
N ASP A 301 -1.91 -54.50 -8.86
CA ASP A 301 -0.94 -55.26 -8.07
C ASP A 301 -1.16 -55.07 -6.56
N PRO A 302 -1.68 -56.11 -5.84
CA PRO A 302 -1.95 -56.04 -4.42
C PRO A 302 -0.68 -55.79 -3.57
N ALA A 303 0.50 -56.18 -4.07
CA ALA A 303 1.75 -55.96 -3.36
C ALA A 303 2.18 -54.51 -3.36
N LEU A 304 1.97 -53.80 -4.48
CA LEU A 304 2.22 -52.36 -4.58
C LEU A 304 1.26 -51.53 -3.78
N LEU A 305 -0.03 -51.90 -3.78
CA LEU A 305 -1.06 -51.26 -2.96
C LEU A 305 -0.79 -51.48 -1.47
N PHE A 306 -0.35 -52.67 -1.10
CA PHE A 306 0.01 -53.00 0.27
C PHE A 306 1.27 -52.24 0.73
N LEU A 307 2.32 -52.19 -0.08
CA LEU A 307 3.53 -51.42 0.18
C LEU A 307 3.26 -49.91 0.29
N ALA A 308 2.41 -49.42 -0.56
CA ALA A 308 2.00 -48.02 -0.51
C ALA A 308 1.23 -47.71 0.77
N LYS A 309 0.36 -48.63 1.22
CA LYS A 309 -0.41 -48.50 2.44
C LYS A 309 0.45 -48.67 3.68
N GLU A 310 1.38 -49.66 3.72
CA GLU A 310 2.30 -49.88 4.83
C GLU A 310 3.35 -48.79 4.97
N ARG A 311 3.84 -48.25 3.86
CA ARG A 311 4.78 -47.13 3.85
C ARG A 311 4.10 -45.79 4.06
N GLY A 312 2.77 -45.78 4.20
CA GLY A 312 1.96 -44.57 4.41
C GLY A 312 2.29 -43.50 3.40
N VAL A 313 2.01 -43.76 2.11
CA VAL A 313 2.35 -42.84 1.00
C VAL A 313 1.81 -41.42 1.24
N ASN A 314 0.80 -41.30 2.07
CA ASN A 314 0.30 -40.03 2.58
C ASN A 314 0.88 -39.68 3.98
N SER A 315 1.80 -40.46 4.53
CA SER A 315 2.36 -40.19 5.86
C SER A 315 3.73 -39.51 5.74
N PRO A 316 3.90 -38.31 6.26
CA PRO A 316 5.17 -37.61 6.27
C PRO A 316 6.26 -38.37 7.07
N VAL A 317 5.85 -39.13 8.06
CA VAL A 317 6.78 -39.88 8.96
C VAL A 317 7.49 -41.03 8.26
N SER A 318 6.91 -41.65 7.22
CA SER A 318 7.52 -42.77 6.50
C SER A 318 8.74 -42.42 5.65
N TYR A 319 8.97 -41.13 5.40
CA TYR A 319 10.08 -40.62 4.56
C TYR A 319 11.17 -39.90 5.37
N THR A 320 11.01 -39.79 6.69
CA THR A 320 11.98 -39.09 7.57
C THR A 320 12.85 -40.08 8.38
N HIS A 321 12.67 -41.38 8.21
CA HIS A 321 13.45 -42.44 8.87
C HIS A 321 14.35 -43.22 7.93
#